data_0baaadde8f8d5d9f62539e422ea371aa
#
_entry.id   0baaadde8f8d5d9f62539e422ea371aa
#
_cell.length_a   1.000
_cell.length_b   1.000
_cell.length_c   1.000
_cell.angle_alpha   90.00
_cell.angle_beta   90.00
_cell.angle_gamma   90.00
#
_symmetry.space_group_name_H-M   'P 1'
#
loop_
_entity.id
_entity.type
_entity.pdbx_description
1 polymer ?
#
loop_
_entity_poly.entity_id
_entity_poly.type
_entity_poly.pdbx_seq_one_letter_code
_entity_poly.pdbx_strand_id
1 'polypeptide(L)'
;VEKARQEVPRPSLVWTGPDVPGLHARDTRQVFEELIGRAEKSLWISTYAYFEGKEAFAVLASRMEQVPELEVHVLLNIKWRKGNATDIVSKAAFALWKYNWPGTRRPRVFYFPESLVEDPANRAVLHAKAIVRDGQETLVTSANFTEAALDRNIELGVLFNDAHFARRVVRHYQRLIEEGRLLSLPSS
;
A
#
# COMPACT_ATOMS: atom_id res chain seq x y z
N VAL A 1 -19.79 -35.87 16.16
CA VAL A 1 -18.88 -35.43 15.09
C VAL A 1 -18.30 -34.11 15.53
N GLU A 2 -17.11 -34.16 16.10
CA GLU A 2 -16.35 -33.01 16.58
C GLU A 2 -15.92 -32.18 15.35
N LYS A 3 -16.50 -30.98 15.18
CA LYS A 3 -16.01 -30.03 14.18
C LYS A 3 -14.58 -29.66 14.55
N ALA A 4 -13.62 -30.13 13.79
CA ALA A 4 -12.25 -29.65 13.89
C ALA A 4 -12.27 -28.13 13.89
N ARG A 5 -11.85 -27.51 14.99
CA ARG A 5 -11.59 -26.07 15.05
C ARG A 5 -10.50 -25.80 14.04
N GLN A 6 -10.82 -25.15 12.92
CA GLN A 6 -9.81 -24.62 12.05
C GLN A 6 -8.97 -23.65 12.89
N GLU A 7 -7.72 -24.02 13.14
CA GLU A 7 -6.77 -23.12 13.78
C GLU A 7 -6.64 -21.87 12.88
N VAL A 8 -7.06 -20.74 13.41
CA VAL A 8 -6.82 -19.46 12.76
C VAL A 8 -5.32 -19.22 12.81
N PRO A 9 -4.65 -19.03 11.66
CA PRO A 9 -3.22 -18.79 11.65
C PRO A 9 -2.89 -17.57 12.54
N ARG A 10 -1.90 -17.74 13.42
CA ARG A 10 -1.48 -16.65 14.30
C ARG A 10 -0.87 -15.52 13.49
N PRO A 11 -1.21 -14.25 13.78
CA PRO A 11 -0.56 -13.11 13.15
C PRO A 11 0.94 -13.11 13.44
N SER A 12 1.74 -12.65 12.47
CA SER A 12 3.19 -12.47 12.64
C SER A 12 3.51 -11.02 12.94
N LEU A 13 4.36 -10.78 13.95
CA LEU A 13 4.92 -9.46 14.21
C LEU A 13 5.88 -9.08 13.09
N VAL A 14 5.77 -7.83 12.60
CA VAL A 14 6.65 -7.25 11.58
C VAL A 14 7.26 -5.97 12.14
N TRP A 15 8.56 -5.77 11.94
CA TRP A 15 9.31 -4.73 12.61
C TRP A 15 10.38 -4.11 11.71
N THR A 16 10.52 -2.80 11.76
CA THR A 16 11.73 -2.07 11.34
C THR A 16 12.31 -1.37 12.55
N GLY A 17 13.61 -1.45 12.74
CA GLY A 17 14.29 -0.78 13.85
C GLY A 17 15.36 -1.67 14.49
N PRO A 18 15.93 -1.23 15.62
CA PRO A 18 16.96 -2.00 16.31
C PRO A 18 16.48 -3.39 16.70
N ASP A 19 17.36 -4.37 16.60
CA ASP A 19 17.10 -5.72 17.06
C ASP A 19 16.93 -5.76 18.59
N VAL A 20 15.94 -6.51 19.04
CA VAL A 20 15.69 -6.74 20.46
C VAL A 20 15.98 -8.21 20.78
N PRO A 21 17.06 -8.52 21.54
CA PRO A 21 17.41 -9.89 21.85
C PRO A 21 16.26 -10.66 22.51
N GLY A 22 16.02 -11.88 22.00
CA GLY A 22 14.95 -12.77 22.51
C GLY A 22 13.55 -12.46 22.01
N LEU A 23 13.35 -11.41 21.19
CA LEU A 23 12.09 -11.13 20.51
C LEU A 23 12.22 -11.43 19.02
N HIS A 24 11.31 -12.25 18.51
CA HIS A 24 11.30 -12.62 17.10
C HIS A 24 10.23 -11.80 16.36
N ALA A 25 10.68 -10.92 15.46
CA ALA A 25 9.85 -10.22 14.52
C ALA A 25 10.37 -10.48 13.09
N ARG A 26 9.49 -10.38 12.11
CA ARG A 26 9.90 -10.42 10.70
C ARG A 26 10.32 -9.02 10.27
N ASP A 27 11.34 -8.93 9.47
CA ASP A 27 11.78 -7.66 8.89
C ASP A 27 10.73 -7.08 7.93
N THR A 28 10.46 -5.77 8.04
CA THR A 28 9.40 -5.10 7.26
C THR A 28 9.71 -5.13 5.76
N ARG A 29 10.95 -4.83 5.35
CA ARG A 29 11.35 -4.85 3.94
C ARG A 29 11.19 -6.25 3.35
N GLN A 30 11.66 -7.27 4.04
CA GLN A 30 11.53 -8.65 3.59
C GLN A 30 10.08 -9.07 3.41
N VAL A 31 9.19 -8.69 4.34
CA VAL A 31 7.76 -8.99 4.23
C VAL A 31 7.13 -8.26 3.04
N PHE A 32 7.49 -6.99 2.79
CA PHE A 32 7.05 -6.24 1.63
C PHE A 32 7.45 -6.93 0.32
N GLU A 33 8.74 -7.22 0.18
CA GLU A 33 9.29 -7.85 -1.02
C GLU A 33 8.71 -9.25 -1.24
N GLU A 34 8.50 -10.02 -0.18
CA GLU A 34 7.89 -11.35 -0.25
C GLU A 34 6.42 -11.28 -0.69
N LEU A 35 5.61 -10.40 -0.11
CA LEU A 35 4.21 -10.24 -0.49
C LEU A 35 4.08 -9.81 -1.96
N ILE A 36 4.90 -8.87 -2.40
CA ILE A 36 4.91 -8.40 -3.79
C ILE A 36 5.42 -9.52 -4.72
N GLY A 37 6.56 -10.13 -4.38
CA GLY A 37 7.20 -11.14 -5.22
C GLY A 37 6.39 -12.44 -5.39
N ARG A 38 5.47 -12.74 -4.46
CA ARG A 38 4.59 -13.91 -4.50
C ARG A 38 3.19 -13.61 -5.06
N ALA A 39 2.88 -12.36 -5.38
CA ALA A 39 1.56 -12.00 -5.87
C ALA A 39 1.31 -12.58 -7.27
N GLU A 40 0.18 -13.24 -7.47
CA GLU A 40 -0.19 -13.91 -8.72
C GLU A 40 -1.45 -13.34 -9.35
N LYS A 41 -2.39 -12.84 -8.52
CA LYS A 41 -3.71 -12.39 -8.98
C LYS A 41 -3.92 -10.90 -8.76
N SER A 42 -3.70 -10.44 -7.52
CA SER A 42 -3.97 -9.06 -7.19
C SER A 42 -3.10 -8.54 -6.05
N LEU A 43 -2.74 -7.26 -6.14
CA LEU A 43 -2.13 -6.49 -5.06
C LEU A 43 -2.94 -5.23 -4.81
N TRP A 44 -3.25 -5.00 -3.53
CA TRP A 44 -3.81 -3.75 -3.05
C TRP A 44 -2.84 -3.14 -2.07
N ILE A 45 -2.34 -1.95 -2.38
CA ILE A 45 -1.33 -1.25 -1.59
C ILE A 45 -1.90 0.11 -1.19
N SER A 46 -1.91 0.43 0.10
CA SER A 46 -2.20 1.78 0.57
C SER A 46 -1.00 2.36 1.30
N THR A 47 -0.70 3.64 1.05
CA THR A 47 0.40 4.36 1.70
C THR A 47 0.13 5.85 1.77
N TYR A 48 0.57 6.48 2.86
CA TYR A 48 0.49 7.93 3.01
C TYR A 48 1.59 8.66 2.23
N ALA A 49 2.81 8.11 2.21
CA ALA A 49 3.96 8.69 1.52
C ALA A 49 4.63 7.67 0.60
N TYR A 50 5.10 8.15 -0.54
CA TYR A 50 5.76 7.35 -1.60
C TYR A 50 6.98 8.08 -2.20
N PHE A 51 7.44 9.16 -1.55
CA PHE A 51 8.60 9.92 -1.99
C PHE A 51 9.87 9.10 -1.79
N GLU A 52 10.81 9.20 -2.75
CA GLU A 52 12.03 8.38 -2.81
C GLU A 52 11.76 6.88 -2.96
N GLY A 53 10.53 6.53 -3.41
CA GLY A 53 10.07 5.14 -3.51
C GLY A 53 10.48 4.42 -4.79
N LYS A 54 11.44 4.95 -5.59
CA LYS A 54 11.82 4.32 -6.86
C LYS A 54 12.28 2.87 -6.66
N GLU A 55 13.04 2.61 -5.61
CA GLU A 55 13.50 1.26 -5.29
C GLU A 55 12.36 0.38 -4.76
N ALA A 56 11.50 0.91 -3.87
CA ALA A 56 10.33 0.20 -3.39
C ALA A 56 9.36 -0.14 -4.55
N PHE A 57 9.14 0.79 -5.48
CA PHE A 57 8.35 0.54 -6.69
C PHE A 57 9.06 -0.37 -7.71
N ALA A 58 10.38 -0.52 -7.66
CA ALA A 58 11.09 -1.39 -8.60
C ALA A 58 10.68 -2.86 -8.44
N VAL A 59 10.54 -3.34 -7.22
CA VAL A 59 10.08 -4.71 -6.93
C VAL A 59 8.67 -4.91 -7.48
N LEU A 60 7.78 -3.93 -7.27
CA LEU A 60 6.40 -3.99 -7.76
C LEU A 60 6.33 -3.95 -9.30
N ALA A 61 7.08 -3.06 -9.93
CA ALA A 61 7.14 -2.95 -11.39
C ALA A 61 7.69 -4.23 -12.02
N SER A 62 8.78 -4.77 -11.47
CA SER A 62 9.36 -6.05 -11.91
C SER A 62 8.34 -7.20 -11.81
N ARG A 63 7.60 -7.27 -10.70
CA ARG A 63 6.57 -8.32 -10.54
C ARG A 63 5.44 -8.17 -11.55
N MET A 64 4.98 -6.95 -11.82
CA MET A 64 3.96 -6.69 -12.84
C MET A 64 4.40 -7.10 -14.25
N GLU A 65 5.68 -6.99 -14.57
CA GLU A 65 6.22 -7.43 -15.85
C GLU A 65 6.34 -8.96 -15.93
N GLN A 66 6.71 -9.61 -14.83
CA GLN A 66 6.79 -11.08 -14.74
C GLN A 66 5.42 -11.75 -14.78
N VAL A 67 4.39 -11.10 -14.26
CA VAL A 67 3.01 -11.62 -14.19
C VAL A 67 2.07 -10.65 -14.90
N PRO A 68 1.88 -10.79 -16.22
CA PRO A 68 1.06 -9.86 -17.02
C PRO A 68 -0.40 -9.73 -16.55
N GLU A 69 -0.97 -10.77 -15.96
CA GLU A 69 -2.35 -10.78 -15.46
C GLU A 69 -2.49 -10.20 -14.04
N LEU A 70 -1.38 -9.83 -13.40
CA LEU A 70 -1.43 -9.27 -12.06
C LEU A 70 -2.15 -7.92 -12.04
N GLU A 71 -3.26 -7.85 -11.30
CA GLU A 71 -3.98 -6.60 -11.07
C GLU A 71 -3.39 -5.86 -9.86
N VAL A 72 -2.91 -4.66 -10.09
CA VAL A 72 -2.30 -3.83 -9.03
C VAL A 72 -3.09 -2.54 -8.84
N HIS A 73 -3.49 -2.32 -7.58
CA HIS A 73 -4.21 -1.14 -7.13
C HIS A 73 -3.39 -0.46 -6.03
N VAL A 74 -3.08 0.82 -6.24
CA VAL A 74 -2.31 1.62 -5.28
C VAL A 74 -3.13 2.81 -4.82
N LEU A 75 -3.31 2.96 -3.52
CA LEU A 75 -4.01 4.06 -2.88
C LEU A 75 -2.97 5.00 -2.27
N LEU A 76 -2.91 6.23 -2.76
CA LEU A 76 -1.92 7.23 -2.36
C LEU A 76 -2.60 8.43 -1.69
N ASN A 77 -1.91 9.03 -0.72
CA ASN A 77 -2.27 10.35 -0.27
C ASN A 77 -1.58 11.41 -1.14
N ILE A 78 -2.34 12.35 -1.66
CA ILE A 78 -1.80 13.55 -2.30
C ILE A 78 -1.76 14.66 -1.25
N LYS A 79 -0.57 15.19 -0.97
CA LYS A 79 -0.41 16.27 0.00
C LYS A 79 -0.91 17.58 -0.59
N TRP A 80 -1.81 18.26 0.14
CA TRP A 80 -2.27 19.58 -0.23
C TRP A 80 -1.11 20.58 -0.40
N ARG A 81 -1.23 21.43 -1.40
CA ARG A 81 -0.34 22.55 -1.66
C ARG A 81 -1.21 23.73 -2.09
N LYS A 82 -0.73 24.96 -1.95
CA LYS A 82 -1.43 26.14 -2.46
C LYS A 82 -1.64 26.02 -3.98
N GLY A 83 -2.92 26.12 -4.41
CA GLY A 83 -3.33 25.97 -5.80
C GLY A 83 -4.67 25.27 -5.93
N ASN A 84 -5.16 25.10 -7.15
CA ASN A 84 -6.39 24.35 -7.38
C ASN A 84 -6.11 22.82 -7.33
N ALA A 85 -7.15 22.06 -6.98
CA ALA A 85 -7.03 20.61 -6.82
C ALA A 85 -6.58 19.90 -8.12
N THR A 86 -7.07 20.33 -9.27
CA THR A 86 -6.71 19.75 -10.58
C THR A 86 -5.21 19.85 -10.85
N ASP A 87 -4.63 21.04 -10.62
CA ASP A 87 -3.18 21.25 -10.82
C ASP A 87 -2.34 20.42 -9.83
N ILE A 88 -2.80 20.32 -8.57
CA ILE A 88 -2.12 19.52 -7.55
C ILE A 88 -2.11 18.04 -7.98
N VAL A 89 -3.25 17.51 -8.42
CA VAL A 89 -3.38 16.12 -8.89
C VAL A 89 -2.53 15.88 -10.12
N SER A 90 -2.58 16.77 -11.11
CA SER A 90 -1.77 16.65 -12.35
C SER A 90 -0.28 16.65 -12.06
N LYS A 91 0.20 17.51 -11.16
CA LYS A 91 1.60 17.54 -10.73
C LYS A 91 2.00 16.27 -9.97
N ALA A 92 1.11 15.76 -9.10
CA ALA A 92 1.35 14.51 -8.38
C ALA A 92 1.44 13.31 -9.34
N ALA A 93 0.52 13.23 -10.31
CA ALA A 93 0.54 12.21 -11.35
C ALA A 93 1.82 12.27 -12.18
N PHE A 94 2.19 13.47 -12.65
CA PHE A 94 3.42 13.67 -13.40
C PHE A 94 4.66 13.24 -12.59
N ALA A 95 4.74 13.63 -11.31
CA ALA A 95 5.85 13.26 -10.44
C ALA A 95 5.93 11.75 -10.20
N LEU A 96 4.79 11.08 -10.01
CA LEU A 96 4.73 9.64 -9.86
C LEU A 96 5.26 8.96 -11.13
N TRP A 97 4.69 9.27 -12.29
CA TRP A 97 4.99 8.54 -13.51
C TRP A 97 6.36 8.85 -14.09
N LYS A 98 6.86 10.06 -13.93
CA LYS A 98 8.15 10.47 -14.51
C LYS A 98 9.34 10.16 -13.61
N TYR A 99 9.18 10.29 -12.30
CA TYR A 99 10.33 10.24 -11.38
C TYR A 99 10.33 9.05 -10.43
N ASN A 100 9.17 8.50 -10.11
CA ASN A 100 9.07 7.47 -9.08
C ASN A 100 8.68 6.09 -9.64
N TRP A 101 7.97 6.01 -10.77
CA TRP A 101 7.58 4.73 -11.35
C TRP A 101 8.62 4.22 -12.34
N PRO A 102 9.29 3.07 -12.09
CA PRO A 102 10.38 2.59 -12.95
C PRO A 102 9.92 1.64 -14.07
N GLY A 103 8.67 1.14 -14.02
CA GLY A 103 8.18 0.12 -14.96
C GLY A 103 7.51 0.70 -16.21
N THR A 104 7.29 -0.16 -17.21
CA THR A 104 6.53 0.19 -18.42
C THR A 104 5.01 0.06 -18.19
N ARG A 105 4.59 -1.00 -17.48
CA ARG A 105 3.21 -1.19 -17.07
C ARG A 105 2.90 -0.36 -15.82
N ARG A 106 1.76 0.33 -15.84
CA ARG A 106 1.33 1.16 -14.71
C ARG A 106 0.24 0.48 -13.91
N PRO A 107 0.28 0.52 -12.56
CA PRO A 107 -0.82 0.09 -11.72
C PRO A 107 -2.00 1.05 -11.84
N ARG A 108 -3.17 0.62 -11.38
CA ARG A 108 -4.28 1.54 -11.14
C ARG A 108 -4.00 2.31 -9.86
N VAL A 109 -3.93 3.61 -9.94
CA VAL A 109 -3.62 4.48 -8.79
C VAL A 109 -4.83 5.32 -8.44
N PHE A 110 -5.15 5.39 -7.15
CA PHE A 110 -6.27 6.14 -6.61
C PHE A 110 -5.77 7.11 -5.53
N TYR A 111 -6.48 8.22 -5.36
CA TYR A 111 -6.21 9.19 -4.31
C TYR A 111 -7.48 9.60 -3.57
N PHE A 112 -7.33 10.16 -2.38
CA PHE A 112 -8.43 10.63 -1.53
C PHE A 112 -8.60 12.14 -1.72
N PRO A 113 -9.71 12.61 -2.38
CA PRO A 113 -9.86 14.00 -2.74
C PRO A 113 -10.01 14.96 -1.54
N GLU A 114 -10.52 14.48 -0.39
CA GLU A 114 -10.58 15.27 0.83
C GLU A 114 -9.20 15.68 1.37
N SER A 115 -8.12 15.04 0.91
CA SER A 115 -6.75 15.45 1.23
C SER A 115 -6.36 16.79 0.57
N LEU A 116 -7.14 17.23 -0.41
CA LEU A 116 -6.94 18.47 -1.18
C LEU A 116 -7.82 19.62 -0.73
N VAL A 117 -8.61 19.43 0.33
CA VAL A 117 -9.42 20.51 0.92
C VAL A 117 -8.49 21.60 1.47
N GLU A 118 -8.75 22.85 1.09
CA GLU A 118 -7.89 23.99 1.47
C GLU A 118 -7.93 24.26 2.98
N ASP A 119 -9.11 24.21 3.56
CA ASP A 119 -9.28 24.40 5.02
C ASP A 119 -8.68 23.23 5.80
N PRO A 120 -7.65 23.47 6.62
CA PRO A 120 -7.03 22.42 7.41
C PRO A 120 -7.98 21.75 8.43
N ALA A 121 -9.00 22.46 8.90
CA ALA A 121 -9.97 21.95 9.86
C ALA A 121 -10.89 20.87 9.25
N ASN A 122 -11.11 20.96 7.94
CA ASN A 122 -11.97 20.04 7.18
C ASN A 122 -11.17 19.06 6.31
N ARG A 123 -9.82 19.16 6.31
CA ARG A 123 -8.96 18.30 5.52
C ARG A 123 -8.78 16.95 6.18
N ALA A 124 -9.06 15.89 5.45
CA ALA A 124 -8.72 14.53 5.85
C ALA A 124 -7.60 13.96 4.98
N VAL A 125 -6.94 12.90 5.42
CA VAL A 125 -5.84 12.28 4.67
C VAL A 125 -6.01 10.76 4.59
N LEU A 126 -5.52 10.16 3.51
CA LEU A 126 -5.36 8.73 3.42
C LEU A 126 -4.11 8.35 4.19
N HIS A 127 -4.28 7.83 5.41
CA HIS A 127 -3.16 7.47 6.29
C HIS A 127 -3.02 5.96 6.51
N ALA A 128 -3.89 5.16 5.90
CA ALA A 128 -3.78 3.70 5.95
C ALA A 128 -2.51 3.23 5.24
N LYS A 129 -1.83 2.27 5.85
CA LYS A 129 -0.67 1.60 5.27
C LYS A 129 -0.91 0.10 5.36
N ALA A 130 -1.14 -0.50 4.20
CA ALA A 130 -1.40 -1.93 4.11
C ALA A 130 -1.01 -2.47 2.74
N ILE A 131 -0.67 -3.76 2.71
CA ILE A 131 -0.56 -4.56 1.49
C ILE A 131 -1.49 -5.75 1.62
N VAL A 132 -2.35 -5.97 0.63
CA VAL A 132 -3.16 -7.18 0.53
C VAL A 132 -2.74 -7.95 -0.72
N ARG A 133 -2.27 -9.17 -0.54
CA ARG A 133 -1.86 -10.08 -1.60
C ARG A 133 -2.95 -11.12 -1.88
N ASP A 134 -3.42 -11.19 -3.11
CA ASP A 134 -4.31 -12.22 -3.67
C ASP A 134 -5.59 -12.48 -2.86
N GLY A 135 -6.00 -11.49 -2.01
CA GLY A 135 -7.10 -11.67 -1.07
C GLY A 135 -6.87 -12.76 -0.01
N GLN A 136 -5.59 -13.09 0.27
CA GLN A 136 -5.16 -14.16 1.19
C GLN A 136 -4.40 -13.63 2.39
N GLU A 137 -3.42 -12.76 2.16
CA GLU A 137 -2.55 -12.19 3.19
C GLU A 137 -2.71 -10.68 3.27
N THR A 138 -2.59 -10.14 4.47
CA THR A 138 -2.64 -8.70 4.70
C THR A 138 -1.56 -8.27 5.67
N LEU A 139 -0.67 -7.41 5.23
CA LEU A 139 0.19 -6.63 6.11
C LEU A 139 -0.52 -5.32 6.45
N VAL A 140 -0.68 -5.05 7.74
CA VAL A 140 -1.07 -3.73 8.27
C VAL A 140 0.14 -3.20 9.04
N THR A 141 0.57 -1.97 8.75
CA THR A 141 1.81 -1.44 9.32
C THR A 141 1.75 0.06 9.52
N SER A 142 2.64 0.60 10.37
CA SER A 142 2.92 2.03 10.43
C SER A 142 3.85 2.50 9.30
N ALA A 143 4.60 1.58 8.69
CA ALA A 143 5.57 1.86 7.64
C ALA A 143 4.91 2.40 6.35
N ASN A 144 5.39 3.54 5.86
CA ASN A 144 5.08 4.02 4.53
C ASN A 144 5.88 3.23 3.47
N PHE A 145 5.49 3.38 2.21
CA PHE A 145 6.21 2.82 1.06
C PHE A 145 7.41 3.72 0.70
N THR A 146 8.35 3.82 1.63
CA THR A 146 9.55 4.66 1.53
C THR A 146 10.76 3.93 2.09
N GLU A 147 11.95 4.22 1.58
CA GLU A 147 13.23 3.69 2.07
C GLU A 147 13.40 3.86 3.58
N ALA A 148 13.12 5.07 4.09
CA ALA A 148 13.28 5.37 5.51
C ALA A 148 12.40 4.50 6.41
N ALA A 149 11.15 4.23 5.99
CA ALA A 149 10.23 3.39 6.75
C ALA A 149 10.59 1.91 6.68
N LEU A 150 11.20 1.48 5.57
CA LEU A 150 11.59 0.08 5.40
C LEU A 150 12.90 -0.27 6.12
N ASP A 151 13.83 0.72 6.31
CA ASP A 151 15.20 0.41 6.76
C ASP A 151 15.66 1.12 8.02
N ARG A 152 15.11 2.30 8.35
CA ARG A 152 15.74 3.19 9.35
C ARG A 152 14.84 3.64 10.50
N ASN A 153 13.55 3.76 10.23
CA ASN A 153 12.59 4.16 11.26
C ASN A 153 12.35 3.01 12.25
N ILE A 154 11.70 3.34 13.36
CA ILE A 154 11.02 2.33 14.17
C ILE A 154 9.59 2.22 13.62
N GLU A 155 9.28 1.04 13.04
CA GLU A 155 7.96 0.76 12.47
C GLU A 155 7.44 -0.58 13.00
N LEU A 156 6.13 -0.62 13.22
CA LEU A 156 5.45 -1.82 13.72
C LEU A 156 4.37 -2.25 12.74
N GLY A 157 4.32 -3.52 12.44
CA GLY A 157 3.31 -4.12 11.59
C GLY A 157 2.85 -5.49 12.07
N VAL A 158 1.75 -5.92 11.49
CA VAL A 158 1.18 -7.25 11.71
C VAL A 158 0.83 -7.87 10.36
N LEU A 159 1.37 -9.05 10.09
CA LEU A 159 1.03 -9.85 8.92
C LEU A 159 -0.03 -10.88 9.31
N PHE A 160 -1.19 -10.81 8.67
CA PHE A 160 -2.28 -11.75 8.78
C PHE A 160 -2.28 -12.70 7.57
N ASN A 161 -2.25 -13.98 7.83
CA ASN A 161 -2.55 -15.02 6.82
C ASN A 161 -4.01 -15.45 7.01
N ASP A 162 -4.92 -14.54 6.67
CA ASP A 162 -6.37 -14.70 6.83
C ASP A 162 -7.11 -14.17 5.60
N ALA A 163 -7.57 -15.09 4.77
CA ALA A 163 -8.29 -14.76 3.54
C ALA A 163 -9.62 -14.05 3.81
N HIS A 164 -10.28 -14.27 4.94
CA HIS A 164 -11.51 -13.58 5.27
C HIS A 164 -11.21 -12.10 5.57
N PHE A 165 -10.21 -11.84 6.39
CA PHE A 165 -9.76 -10.49 6.70
C PHE A 165 -9.26 -9.76 5.44
N ALA A 166 -8.39 -10.41 4.64
CA ALA A 166 -7.85 -9.86 3.41
C ALA A 166 -8.95 -9.41 2.42
N ARG A 167 -9.94 -10.27 2.17
CA ARG A 167 -11.08 -9.93 1.30
C ARG A 167 -11.94 -8.79 1.85
N ARG A 168 -12.06 -8.65 3.18
CA ARG A 168 -12.79 -7.53 3.79
C ARG A 168 -12.07 -6.21 3.57
N VAL A 169 -10.74 -6.17 3.71
CA VAL A 169 -9.93 -4.96 3.42
C VAL A 169 -10.08 -4.56 1.95
N VAL A 170 -9.93 -5.51 1.02
CA VAL A 170 -10.11 -5.26 -0.42
C VAL A 170 -11.50 -4.71 -0.72
N ARG A 171 -12.55 -5.34 -0.18
CA ARG A 171 -13.94 -4.87 -0.38
C ARG A 171 -14.16 -3.44 0.14
N HIS A 172 -13.51 -3.07 1.24
CA HIS A 172 -13.57 -1.70 1.75
C HIS A 172 -12.98 -0.69 0.76
N TYR A 173 -11.80 -0.99 0.19
CA TYR A 173 -11.18 -0.14 -0.82
C TYR A 173 -12.01 -0.07 -2.10
N GLN A 174 -12.55 -1.20 -2.57
CA GLN A 174 -13.44 -1.25 -3.74
C GLN A 174 -14.67 -0.36 -3.54
N ARG A 175 -15.31 -0.44 -2.37
CA ARG A 175 -16.47 0.39 -2.05
C ARG A 175 -16.14 1.88 -2.06
N LEU A 176 -15.03 2.29 -1.49
CA LEU A 176 -14.61 3.70 -1.54
C LEU A 176 -14.40 4.21 -2.97
N ILE A 177 -13.93 3.34 -3.88
CA ILE A 177 -13.78 3.64 -5.31
C ILE A 177 -15.15 3.70 -5.99
N GLU A 178 -16.02 2.72 -5.78
CA GLU A 178 -17.37 2.65 -6.34
C GLU A 178 -18.23 3.84 -5.93
N GLU A 179 -18.10 4.28 -4.69
CA GLU A 179 -18.83 5.43 -4.13
C GLU A 179 -18.19 6.79 -4.48
N GLY A 180 -17.12 6.80 -5.29
CA GLY A 180 -16.42 8.02 -5.68
C GLY A 180 -15.66 8.73 -4.54
N ARG A 181 -15.43 8.04 -3.41
CA ARG A 181 -14.64 8.55 -2.29
C ARG A 181 -13.13 8.48 -2.57
N LEU A 182 -12.71 7.58 -3.43
CA LEU A 182 -11.38 7.51 -4.00
C LEU A 182 -11.49 7.72 -5.51
N LEU A 183 -10.68 8.64 -6.04
CA LEU A 183 -10.67 8.98 -7.46
C LEU A 183 -9.42 8.46 -8.13
N SER A 184 -9.52 8.08 -9.41
CA SER A 184 -8.38 7.65 -10.20
C SER A 184 -7.39 8.78 -10.42
N LEU A 185 -6.10 8.48 -10.22
CA LEU A 185 -5.02 9.37 -10.60
C LEU A 185 -4.84 9.35 -12.13
N PRO A 186 -4.69 10.51 -12.79
CA PRO A 186 -4.45 10.54 -14.24
C PRO A 186 -3.22 9.74 -14.67
N SER A 187 -3.32 9.09 -15.84
CA SER A 187 -2.25 8.28 -16.41
C SER A 187 -1.25 9.07 -17.26
N SER A 188 -1.51 10.35 -17.47
CA SER A 188 -0.68 11.24 -18.33
C SER A 188 -0.39 12.54 -17.60
#